data_f761aca65d3711b08d5285576bf7da48
#
_entry.id   f761aca65d3711b08d5285576bf7da48
#
_cell.length_a   1.000
_cell.length_b   1.000
_cell.length_c   1.000
_cell.angle_alpha   90.00
_cell.angle_beta   90.00
_cell.angle_gamma   90.00
#
_symmetry.space_group_name_H-M   'P 1'
#
loop_
_entity.id
_entity.type
_entity.pdbx_description
1 polymer ?
#
loop_
_entity_poly.entity_id
_entity_poly.type
_entity_poly.pdbx_seq_one_letter_code
_entity_poly.pdbx_strand_id
1 'polypeptide(L)'
;KIVNLAPNYSDVTKFADLWVPVRPGTDAAFLLSCIHVILQEFHVNRRSTYFYDYVKQFTNLPFVVQLDEQDDGSYLSGRFMRATDFSQYAEEENADWKLIQLEQGTDKVRLPIGTLGFRWEEEKTGRWNLEGKDTQGEEFDPMLSCMGDDGEFEEVQVNFADFTDTFDTKLGQTEGKGNRAKKVLRGVPVKRVTNADGKEVLVTTAFDVLLAQLGVNRGLSGAYPTDYDDASQPYTPAWQEQETGVDRELVTRVAREWADNAEKTEGKSIF
;
A
#
# COMPACT_ATOMS: atom_id res chain seq x y z
N LYS A 1 -6.00 -15.04 21.51
CA LYS A 1 -4.64 -15.58 21.29
C LYS A 1 -3.63 -14.46 21.35
N ILE A 2 -2.52 -14.70 22.07
CA ILE A 2 -1.42 -13.74 22.24
C ILE A 2 -0.20 -14.28 21.48
N VAL A 3 0.32 -13.48 20.53
CA VAL A 3 1.57 -13.77 19.85
C VAL A 3 2.60 -12.77 20.35
N ASN A 4 3.71 -13.26 20.89
CA ASN A 4 4.79 -12.42 21.40
C ASN A 4 5.99 -12.46 20.44
N LEU A 5 6.29 -11.32 19.82
CA LEU A 5 7.49 -11.12 19.03
C LEU A 5 8.60 -10.59 19.92
N ALA A 6 9.58 -11.41 20.24
CA ALA A 6 10.68 -11.01 21.10
C ALA A 6 11.93 -11.85 20.80
N PRO A 7 13.13 -11.24 20.84
CA PRO A 7 14.38 -11.94 20.53
C PRO A 7 14.77 -13.00 21.59
N ASN A 8 14.21 -12.89 22.79
CA ASN A 8 14.49 -13.82 23.88
C ASN A 8 13.20 -14.24 24.57
N TYR A 9 13.27 -15.36 25.26
CA TYR A 9 12.17 -15.86 26.08
C TYR A 9 12.07 -15.03 27.38
N SER A 10 11.29 -13.96 27.32
CA SER A 10 11.10 -13.02 28.43
C SER A 10 9.89 -13.36 29.30
N ASP A 11 9.66 -12.58 30.36
CA ASP A 11 8.52 -12.73 31.25
C ASP A 11 7.16 -12.62 30.56
N VAL A 12 7.06 -11.84 29.48
CA VAL A 12 5.83 -11.72 28.68
C VAL A 12 5.57 -13.01 27.88
N THR A 13 6.62 -13.65 27.41
CA THR A 13 6.52 -14.86 26.56
C THR A 13 5.81 -16.02 27.29
N LYS A 14 5.97 -16.14 28.59
CA LYS A 14 5.31 -17.21 29.37
C LYS A 14 3.78 -17.11 29.40
N PHE A 15 3.23 -15.96 29.04
CA PHE A 15 1.78 -15.72 28.95
C PHE A 15 1.28 -15.76 27.50
N ALA A 16 2.17 -15.88 26.51
CA ALA A 16 1.82 -15.94 25.11
C ALA A 16 1.46 -17.36 24.67
N ASP A 17 0.52 -17.47 23.74
CA ASP A 17 0.18 -18.73 23.07
C ASP A 17 1.24 -19.12 22.02
N LEU A 18 1.98 -18.12 21.52
CA LEU A 18 3.02 -18.32 20.53
C LEU A 18 4.15 -17.33 20.76
N TRP A 19 5.39 -17.83 20.77
CA TRP A 19 6.58 -17.01 20.74
C TRP A 19 7.22 -17.03 19.37
N VAL A 20 7.54 -15.84 18.85
CA VAL A 20 8.21 -15.60 17.58
C VAL A 20 9.58 -14.97 17.88
N PRO A 21 10.68 -15.74 17.76
CA PRO A 21 12.04 -15.29 18.11
C PRO A 21 12.67 -14.45 16.99
N VAL A 22 12.20 -13.23 16.81
CA VAL A 22 12.71 -12.31 15.79
C VAL A 22 14.09 -11.78 16.18
N ARG A 23 15.02 -11.70 15.22
CA ARG A 23 16.32 -11.03 15.45
C ARG A 23 16.11 -9.55 15.79
N PRO A 24 16.86 -8.99 16.76
CA PRO A 24 16.76 -7.58 17.11
C PRO A 24 16.95 -6.66 15.89
N GLY A 25 16.05 -5.68 15.73
CA GLY A 25 16.11 -4.71 14.63
C GLY A 25 15.57 -5.18 13.30
N THR A 26 14.95 -6.36 13.22
CA THR A 26 14.38 -6.90 11.98
C THR A 26 12.85 -7.02 12.02
N ASP A 27 12.20 -6.40 12.98
CA ASP A 27 10.75 -6.42 13.17
C ASP A 27 9.99 -5.97 11.91
N ALA A 28 10.51 -4.94 11.23
CA ALA A 28 9.92 -4.45 10.00
C ALA A 28 9.90 -5.51 8.88
N ALA A 29 10.94 -6.33 8.74
CA ALA A 29 10.98 -7.38 7.74
C ALA A 29 9.91 -8.46 8.01
N PHE A 30 9.72 -8.82 9.29
CA PHE A 30 8.67 -9.74 9.71
C PHE A 30 7.28 -9.19 9.38
N LEU A 31 7.01 -7.92 9.76
CA LEU A 31 5.71 -7.29 9.56
C LEU A 31 5.39 -7.06 8.08
N LEU A 32 6.38 -6.65 7.27
CA LEU A 32 6.21 -6.48 5.83
C LEU A 32 5.89 -7.80 5.14
N SER A 33 6.47 -8.90 5.59
CA SER A 33 6.12 -10.23 5.09
C SER A 33 4.72 -10.67 5.53
N CYS A 34 4.30 -10.37 6.76
CA CYS A 34 2.90 -10.57 7.17
C CYS A 34 1.94 -9.79 6.26
N ILE A 35 2.23 -8.53 5.96
CA ILE A 35 1.42 -7.69 5.07
C ILE A 35 1.39 -8.27 3.66
N HIS A 36 2.53 -8.74 3.13
CA HIS A 36 2.59 -9.42 1.83
C HIS A 36 1.62 -10.61 1.77
N VAL A 37 1.63 -11.49 2.77
CA VAL A 37 0.72 -12.65 2.85
C VAL A 37 -0.74 -12.21 2.93
N ILE A 38 -1.06 -11.21 3.76
CA ILE A 38 -2.42 -10.69 3.91
C ILE A 38 -2.93 -10.10 2.60
N LEU A 39 -2.13 -9.28 1.95
CA LEU A 39 -2.51 -8.67 0.67
C LEU A 39 -2.70 -9.74 -0.41
N GLN A 40 -1.80 -10.71 -0.50
CA GLN A 40 -1.92 -11.80 -1.48
C GLN A 40 -3.16 -12.65 -1.25
N GLU A 41 -3.41 -13.08 -0.02
CA GLU A 41 -4.46 -14.05 0.24
C GLU A 41 -5.85 -13.44 0.46
N PHE A 42 -5.95 -12.31 1.16
CA PHE A 42 -7.24 -11.73 1.56
C PHE A 42 -7.71 -10.63 0.60
N HIS A 43 -6.78 -9.86 0.02
CA HIS A 43 -7.14 -8.83 -0.94
C HIS A 43 -7.13 -9.31 -2.39
N VAL A 44 -6.12 -10.09 -2.80
CA VAL A 44 -5.99 -10.55 -4.20
C VAL A 44 -6.76 -11.85 -4.43
N ASN A 45 -6.43 -12.91 -3.70
CA ASN A 45 -6.97 -14.24 -3.99
C ASN A 45 -8.44 -14.38 -3.56
N ARG A 46 -8.78 -13.96 -2.34
CA ARG A 46 -10.14 -14.11 -1.78
C ARG A 46 -11.04 -12.92 -2.07
N ARG A 47 -10.47 -11.72 -2.26
CA ARG A 47 -11.21 -10.46 -2.35
C ARG A 47 -12.24 -10.32 -1.22
N SER A 48 -11.77 -10.53 0.02
CA SER A 48 -12.61 -10.49 1.21
C SER A 48 -13.32 -9.14 1.33
N THR A 49 -14.65 -9.15 1.37
CA THR A 49 -15.47 -7.94 1.45
C THR A 49 -15.09 -7.07 2.64
N TYR A 50 -14.87 -7.70 3.81
CA TYR A 50 -14.45 -6.98 5.01
C TYR A 50 -13.19 -6.14 4.78
N PHE A 51 -12.14 -6.72 4.20
CA PHE A 51 -10.90 -5.98 3.96
C PHE A 51 -11.04 -4.92 2.88
N TYR A 52 -11.81 -5.19 1.83
CA TYR A 52 -12.06 -4.20 0.78
C TYR A 52 -12.80 -2.98 1.31
N ASP A 53 -13.87 -3.17 2.04
CA ASP A 53 -14.65 -2.07 2.62
C ASP A 53 -13.86 -1.30 3.67
N TYR A 54 -13.12 -2.03 4.52
CA TYR A 54 -12.26 -1.43 5.53
C TYR A 54 -11.21 -0.50 4.91
N VAL A 55 -10.46 -0.96 3.90
CA VAL A 55 -9.37 -0.16 3.32
C VAL A 55 -9.88 1.03 2.52
N LYS A 56 -11.07 0.94 1.91
CA LYS A 56 -11.71 2.05 1.22
C LYS A 56 -12.10 3.18 2.18
N GLN A 57 -12.52 2.85 3.39
CA GLN A 57 -13.05 3.81 4.36
C GLN A 57 -12.01 4.32 5.36
N PHE A 58 -11.09 3.46 5.82
CA PHE A 58 -10.23 3.77 6.96
C PHE A 58 -8.75 3.92 6.61
N THR A 59 -8.39 3.87 5.34
CA THR A 59 -7.00 4.00 4.90
C THR A 59 -6.84 5.00 3.75
N ASN A 60 -5.58 5.31 3.41
CA ASN A 60 -5.24 6.13 2.24
C ASN A 60 -5.10 5.31 0.94
N LEU A 61 -5.41 4.03 0.96
CA LEU A 61 -5.19 3.14 -0.19
C LEU A 61 -6.01 3.49 -1.44
N PRO A 62 -7.26 4.00 -1.35
CA PRO A 62 -8.01 4.40 -2.55
C PRO A 62 -7.62 5.77 -3.12
N PHE A 63 -6.67 6.51 -2.50
CA PHE A 63 -6.25 7.79 -3.05
C PHE A 63 -5.36 7.64 -4.27
N VAL A 64 -5.49 8.62 -5.15
CA VAL A 64 -4.80 8.65 -6.45
C VAL A 64 -3.38 9.18 -6.30
N VAL A 65 -2.43 8.44 -6.86
CA VAL A 65 -1.01 8.77 -6.93
C VAL A 65 -0.65 9.08 -8.37
N GLN A 66 -0.03 10.23 -8.62
CA GLN A 66 0.54 10.58 -9.90
C GLN A 66 1.80 9.74 -10.15
N LEU A 67 2.02 9.34 -11.39
CA LEU A 67 3.25 8.67 -11.82
C LEU A 67 4.13 9.66 -12.60
N ASP A 68 5.40 9.71 -12.25
CA ASP A 68 6.38 10.61 -12.85
C ASP A 68 7.27 9.83 -13.82
N GLU A 69 7.17 10.16 -15.12
CA GLU A 69 7.95 9.52 -16.18
C GLU A 69 9.44 9.84 -16.02
N GLN A 70 10.26 8.82 -16.25
CA GLN A 70 11.71 8.90 -16.20
C GLN A 70 12.30 8.85 -17.62
N ASP A 71 13.54 9.31 -17.78
CA ASP A 71 14.25 9.35 -19.07
C ASP A 71 14.38 7.96 -19.74
N ASP A 72 14.28 6.89 -18.99
CA ASP A 72 14.36 5.51 -19.48
C ASP A 72 12.99 4.91 -19.85
N GLY A 73 11.93 5.71 -19.82
CA GLY A 73 10.55 5.30 -20.10
C GLY A 73 9.87 4.53 -18.97
N SER A 74 10.53 4.35 -17.84
CA SER A 74 9.92 3.84 -16.62
C SER A 74 9.29 4.99 -15.81
N TYR A 75 8.56 4.65 -14.75
CA TYR A 75 7.91 5.62 -13.89
C TYR A 75 8.38 5.50 -12.45
N LEU A 76 8.22 6.58 -11.70
CA LEU A 76 8.29 6.58 -10.24
C LEU A 76 6.92 6.93 -9.67
N SER A 77 6.59 6.36 -8.51
CA SER A 77 5.45 6.82 -7.75
C SER A 77 5.73 8.23 -7.23
N GLY A 78 4.93 9.18 -7.67
CA GLY A 78 5.03 10.57 -7.29
C GLY A 78 4.18 10.90 -6.05
N ARG A 79 3.57 12.07 -6.07
CA ARG A 79 2.72 12.56 -4.98
C ARG A 79 1.27 12.11 -5.12
N PHE A 80 0.52 12.17 -4.03
CA PHE A 80 -0.93 12.10 -4.10
C PHE A 80 -1.50 13.30 -4.89
N MET A 81 -2.49 13.01 -5.74
CA MET A 81 -3.26 14.06 -6.43
C MET A 81 -4.17 14.78 -5.43
N ARG A 82 -4.29 16.09 -5.62
CA ARG A 82 -5.02 16.99 -4.73
C ARG A 82 -6.17 17.68 -5.45
N ALA A 83 -7.08 18.26 -4.71
CA ALA A 83 -8.20 19.03 -5.27
C ALA A 83 -7.70 20.17 -6.18
N THR A 84 -6.59 20.83 -5.83
CA THR A 84 -5.95 21.87 -6.66
C THR A 84 -5.50 21.39 -8.03
N ASP A 85 -5.31 20.11 -8.23
CA ASP A 85 -4.91 19.56 -9.52
C ASP A 85 -6.08 19.46 -10.53
N PHE A 86 -7.31 19.77 -10.09
CA PHE A 86 -8.52 19.67 -10.90
C PHE A 86 -9.33 20.97 -10.84
N SER A 87 -9.63 21.58 -12.00
CA SER A 87 -10.30 22.88 -12.07
C SER A 87 -11.64 22.90 -11.33
N GLN A 88 -12.36 21.77 -11.32
CA GLN A 88 -13.66 21.65 -10.66
C GLN A 88 -13.61 21.73 -9.13
N TYR A 89 -12.43 21.54 -8.54
CA TYR A 89 -12.22 21.53 -7.08
C TYR A 89 -11.20 22.57 -6.61
N ALA A 90 -10.64 23.39 -7.52
CA ALA A 90 -9.54 24.31 -7.21
C ALA A 90 -9.94 25.39 -6.19
N GLU A 91 -11.22 25.78 -6.17
CA GLU A 91 -11.77 26.81 -5.28
C GLU A 91 -12.28 26.25 -3.95
N GLU A 92 -12.15 24.94 -3.72
CA GLU A 92 -12.53 24.33 -2.44
C GLU A 92 -11.63 24.85 -1.31
N GLU A 93 -12.18 25.05 -0.12
CA GLU A 93 -11.40 25.40 1.05
C GLU A 93 -10.34 24.33 1.34
N ASN A 94 -9.10 24.72 1.62
CA ASN A 94 -7.96 23.83 1.83
C ASN A 94 -7.75 22.79 0.69
N ALA A 95 -8.01 23.19 -0.56
CA ALA A 95 -7.91 22.30 -1.72
C ALA A 95 -6.53 21.65 -1.87
N ASP A 96 -5.47 22.32 -1.45
CA ASP A 96 -4.09 21.84 -1.45
C ASP A 96 -3.82 20.72 -0.43
N TRP A 97 -4.75 20.48 0.49
CA TRP A 97 -4.68 19.42 1.51
C TRP A 97 -5.71 18.32 1.31
N LYS A 98 -6.68 18.53 0.40
CA LYS A 98 -7.72 17.56 0.09
C LYS A 98 -7.25 16.61 -1.01
N LEU A 99 -7.33 15.30 -0.76
CA LEU A 99 -6.89 14.25 -1.69
C LEU A 99 -8.06 13.74 -2.53
N ILE A 100 -7.73 13.27 -3.73
CA ILE A 100 -8.68 12.83 -4.75
C ILE A 100 -8.79 11.31 -4.76
N GLN A 101 -9.99 10.83 -5.08
CA GLN A 101 -10.27 9.42 -5.44
C GLN A 101 -10.85 9.34 -6.85
N LEU A 102 -10.79 8.15 -7.45
CA LEU A 102 -11.55 7.81 -8.65
C LEU A 102 -12.78 7.00 -8.25
N GLU A 103 -13.88 7.20 -8.97
CA GLU A 103 -15.10 6.41 -8.79
C GLU A 103 -14.98 5.10 -9.58
N GLN A 104 -15.29 3.97 -8.93
CA GLN A 104 -15.30 2.66 -9.55
C GLN A 104 -16.27 2.60 -10.73
N GLY A 105 -15.81 2.07 -11.86
CA GLY A 105 -16.63 1.86 -13.05
C GLY A 105 -16.90 3.09 -13.93
N THR A 106 -16.63 4.30 -13.43
CA THR A 106 -16.82 5.54 -14.23
C THR A 106 -15.53 6.31 -14.46
N ASP A 107 -14.50 6.01 -13.70
CA ASP A 107 -13.20 6.71 -13.66
C ASP A 107 -13.32 8.22 -13.37
N LYS A 108 -14.48 8.67 -12.87
CA LYS A 108 -14.68 10.06 -12.49
C LYS A 108 -13.83 10.43 -11.30
N VAL A 109 -13.23 11.62 -11.38
CA VAL A 109 -12.52 12.23 -10.26
C VAL A 109 -13.53 12.70 -9.21
N ARG A 110 -13.36 12.25 -7.97
CA ARG A 110 -14.20 12.60 -6.82
C ARG A 110 -13.35 13.21 -5.72
N LEU A 111 -13.93 14.18 -5.03
CA LEU A 111 -13.33 14.77 -3.83
C LEU A 111 -14.08 14.25 -2.60
N PRO A 112 -13.57 13.17 -1.94
CA PRO A 112 -14.26 12.55 -0.83
C PRO A 112 -14.24 13.41 0.42
N ILE A 113 -15.34 13.41 1.18
CA ILE A 113 -15.38 13.98 2.53
C ILE A 113 -14.57 13.09 3.48
N GLY A 114 -13.80 13.70 4.38
CA GLY A 114 -13.06 13.01 5.43
C GLY A 114 -11.54 12.95 5.23
N THR A 115 -11.01 13.65 4.22
CA THR A 115 -9.55 13.83 4.09
C THR A 115 -9.02 14.87 5.09
N LEU A 116 -7.69 14.97 5.20
CA LEU A 116 -7.03 15.87 6.16
C LEU A 116 -7.49 17.34 6.04
N GLY A 117 -7.73 17.83 4.82
CA GLY A 117 -8.19 19.20 4.57
C GLY A 117 -9.53 19.54 5.21
N PHE A 118 -10.43 18.55 5.36
CA PHE A 118 -11.74 18.75 6.01
C PHE A 118 -11.66 18.90 7.52
N ARG A 119 -10.57 18.45 8.14
CA ARG A 119 -10.39 18.57 9.59
C ARG A 119 -10.29 19.99 10.07
N TRP A 120 -9.78 20.88 9.25
CA TRP A 120 -9.48 22.28 9.61
C TRP A 120 -10.55 23.25 9.14
N GLU A 121 -11.63 22.76 8.52
CA GLU A 121 -12.79 23.58 8.21
C GLU A 121 -13.60 23.87 9.49
N GLU A 122 -14.00 25.13 9.70
CA GLU A 122 -14.66 25.56 10.93
C GLU A 122 -15.95 24.77 11.22
N GLU A 123 -16.75 24.48 10.18
CA GLU A 123 -18.03 23.80 10.31
C GLU A 123 -17.91 22.26 10.31
N LYS A 124 -16.77 21.72 9.93
CA LYS A 124 -16.57 20.27 9.68
C LYS A 124 -15.45 19.67 10.51
N THR A 125 -15.05 20.34 11.58
CA THR A 125 -13.99 19.90 12.50
C THR A 125 -14.28 18.49 13.03
N GLY A 126 -13.27 17.60 12.96
CA GLY A 126 -13.37 16.25 13.50
C GLY A 126 -13.82 15.17 12.53
N ARG A 127 -14.07 15.48 11.26
CA ARG A 127 -14.32 14.48 10.23
C ARG A 127 -12.99 13.85 9.78
N TRP A 128 -12.79 12.61 10.15
CA TRP A 128 -11.53 11.90 9.91
C TRP A 128 -11.63 10.74 8.92
N ASN A 129 -12.81 10.09 8.92
CA ASN A 129 -13.04 8.90 8.13
C ASN A 129 -13.72 9.27 6.83
N LEU A 130 -13.35 8.56 5.78
CA LEU A 130 -14.05 8.67 4.51
C LEU A 130 -15.50 8.19 4.67
N GLU A 131 -16.44 8.98 4.19
CA GLU A 131 -17.86 8.71 4.37
C GLU A 131 -18.49 8.04 3.13
N GLY A 132 -17.70 7.76 2.08
CA GLY A 132 -18.22 7.26 0.80
C GLY A 132 -19.08 8.28 0.07
N LYS A 133 -18.90 9.57 0.41
CA LYS A 133 -19.58 10.71 -0.20
C LYS A 133 -18.58 11.75 -0.64
N ASP A 134 -18.92 12.45 -1.70
CA ASP A 134 -18.16 13.61 -2.18
C ASP A 134 -18.63 14.93 -1.52
N THR A 135 -17.96 16.04 -1.86
CA THR A 135 -18.29 17.37 -1.34
C THR A 135 -19.67 17.86 -1.77
N GLN A 136 -20.29 17.25 -2.76
CA GLN A 136 -21.66 17.56 -3.20
C GLN A 136 -22.71 16.73 -2.45
N GLY A 137 -22.26 15.77 -1.62
CA GLY A 137 -23.11 14.86 -0.87
C GLY A 137 -23.56 13.63 -1.65
N GLU A 138 -23.02 13.42 -2.85
CA GLU A 138 -23.30 12.24 -3.67
C GLU A 138 -22.50 11.03 -3.15
N GLU A 139 -23.20 9.91 -3.01
CA GLU A 139 -22.57 8.63 -2.67
C GLU A 139 -21.82 8.08 -3.90
N PHE A 140 -20.63 7.55 -3.69
CA PHE A 140 -19.85 6.88 -4.72
C PHE A 140 -19.02 5.74 -4.15
N ASP A 141 -18.68 4.77 -4.99
CA ASP A 141 -17.77 3.69 -4.63
C ASP A 141 -16.33 4.05 -5.04
N PRO A 142 -15.40 4.23 -4.08
CA PRO A 142 -14.02 4.52 -4.40
C PRO A 142 -13.33 3.37 -5.15
N MET A 143 -12.64 3.67 -6.24
CA MET A 143 -11.76 2.73 -6.92
C MET A 143 -10.59 2.37 -6.01
N LEU A 144 -10.47 1.09 -5.68
CA LEU A 144 -9.33 0.60 -4.90
C LEU A 144 -8.15 0.21 -5.80
N SER A 145 -8.42 -0.34 -6.98
CA SER A 145 -7.40 -0.72 -7.95
C SER A 145 -7.75 -0.25 -9.36
N CYS A 146 -6.75 0.25 -10.09
CA CYS A 146 -6.89 0.57 -11.51
C CYS A 146 -6.96 -0.69 -12.41
N MET A 147 -6.77 -1.87 -11.84
CA MET A 147 -7.00 -3.14 -12.51
C MET A 147 -8.51 -3.40 -12.56
N GLY A 148 -9.12 -3.22 -13.72
CA GLY A 148 -10.56 -3.38 -13.90
C GLY A 148 -11.05 -4.80 -13.61
N ASP A 149 -12.31 -4.92 -13.20
CA ASP A 149 -12.93 -6.22 -12.94
C ASP A 149 -13.16 -7.04 -14.25
N ASP A 150 -13.19 -6.37 -15.37
CA ASP A 150 -13.27 -6.94 -16.73
C ASP A 150 -11.91 -7.44 -17.27
N GLY A 151 -10.82 -7.18 -16.54
CA GLY A 151 -9.46 -7.53 -16.94
C GLY A 151 -8.85 -6.60 -18.00
N GLU A 152 -9.52 -5.51 -18.36
CA GLU A 152 -8.98 -4.48 -19.25
C GLU A 152 -8.35 -3.35 -18.42
N PHE A 153 -7.04 -3.15 -18.56
CA PHE A 153 -6.29 -2.07 -17.91
C PHE A 153 -5.03 -1.73 -18.70
N GLU A 154 -4.57 -0.51 -18.57
CA GLU A 154 -3.25 -0.08 -19.02
C GLU A 154 -2.23 -0.39 -17.92
N GLU A 155 -1.03 -0.84 -18.29
CA GLU A 155 0.05 -1.17 -17.39
C GLU A 155 1.30 -0.40 -17.75
N VAL A 156 2.01 0.14 -16.75
CA VAL A 156 3.32 0.75 -16.94
C VAL A 156 4.33 0.19 -15.95
N GLN A 157 5.62 0.27 -16.31
CA GLN A 157 6.72 -0.18 -15.45
C GLN A 157 7.09 0.90 -14.46
N VAL A 158 6.91 0.61 -13.16
CA VAL A 158 7.27 1.51 -12.06
C VAL A 158 8.52 0.99 -11.36
N ASN A 159 9.44 1.91 -11.08
CA ASN A 159 10.65 1.63 -10.32
C ASN A 159 10.38 1.67 -8.82
N PHE A 160 10.71 0.61 -8.14
CA PHE A 160 10.68 0.51 -6.68
C PHE A 160 12.09 0.38 -6.12
N ALA A 161 12.30 0.90 -4.91
CA ALA A 161 13.53 0.64 -4.17
C ALA A 161 13.57 -0.82 -3.72
N ASP A 162 14.72 -1.49 -3.90
CA ASP A 162 14.95 -2.80 -3.32
C ASP A 162 15.31 -2.63 -1.83
N PHE A 163 14.52 -3.23 -0.95
CA PHE A 163 14.75 -3.18 0.50
C PHE A 163 16.04 -3.90 0.91
N THR A 164 16.52 -4.83 0.10
CA THR A 164 17.77 -5.55 0.32
C THR A 164 18.99 -4.76 -0.09
N ASP A 165 18.81 -3.62 -0.74
CA ASP A 165 19.90 -2.75 -1.06
C ASP A 165 20.44 -2.18 0.26
N THR A 166 21.36 -2.94 0.82
CA THR A 166 22.04 -2.58 2.05
C THR A 166 22.55 -1.16 1.88
N PHE A 167 22.03 -0.26 2.66
CA PHE A 167 22.83 0.87 3.09
C PHE A 167 24.17 0.26 3.47
N ASP A 168 25.16 0.46 2.63
CA ASP A 168 26.53 0.10 3.04
C ASP A 168 26.78 0.91 4.30
N THR A 169 26.63 0.26 5.44
CA THR A 169 26.81 0.83 6.78
C THR A 169 28.26 1.21 7.07
N LYS A 170 29.13 1.13 6.11
CA LYS A 170 30.35 1.94 6.02
C LYS A 170 29.97 3.39 5.73
N LEU A 171 28.98 3.74 6.44
CA LEU A 171 28.54 5.00 6.95
C LEU A 171 29.37 6.18 6.55
N GLY A 172 28.71 7.06 5.81
CA GLY A 172 29.10 8.45 5.70
C GLY A 172 30.14 8.74 4.67
N GLN A 173 30.55 7.79 3.85
CA GLN A 173 31.34 8.02 2.66
C GLN A 173 30.53 7.77 1.40
N THR A 174 29.45 8.47 1.24
CA THR A 174 28.93 8.75 -0.08
C THR A 174 29.83 9.78 -0.71
N GLU A 175 30.94 9.35 -1.27
CA GLU A 175 31.65 10.13 -2.26
C GLU A 175 30.69 10.35 -3.42
N GLY A 176 29.83 11.37 -3.40
CA GLY A 176 29.18 12.02 -4.52
C GLY A 176 28.48 11.17 -5.60
N LYS A 177 28.60 9.86 -5.55
CA LYS A 177 27.89 8.90 -6.37
C LYS A 177 26.90 8.21 -5.47
N GLY A 178 25.70 8.79 -5.38
CA GLY A 178 24.61 8.14 -4.70
C GLY A 178 24.57 6.67 -5.10
N ASN A 179 24.69 5.77 -4.13
CA ASN A 179 24.36 4.37 -4.33
C ASN A 179 22.91 4.37 -4.81
N ARG A 180 22.73 4.19 -6.11
CA ARG A 180 21.39 4.06 -6.65
C ARG A 180 20.91 2.73 -6.13
N ALA A 181 19.97 2.78 -5.20
CA ALA A 181 19.26 1.61 -4.75
C ALA A 181 18.95 0.73 -5.96
N LYS A 182 19.18 -0.56 -5.85
CA LYS A 182 18.89 -1.50 -6.92
C LYS A 182 17.41 -1.31 -7.27
N LYS A 183 17.15 -0.90 -8.50
CA LYS A 183 15.80 -0.64 -8.95
C LYS A 183 15.11 -1.97 -9.25
N VAL A 184 13.93 -2.14 -8.67
CA VAL A 184 13.04 -3.26 -9.00
C VAL A 184 11.91 -2.71 -9.86
N LEU A 185 11.85 -3.15 -11.12
CA LEU A 185 10.81 -2.79 -12.07
C LEU A 185 9.63 -3.74 -11.94
N ARG A 186 8.44 -3.18 -11.70
CA ARG A 186 7.19 -3.92 -11.61
C ARG A 186 6.07 -3.20 -12.34
N GLY A 187 5.25 -3.96 -13.04
CA GLY A 187 4.05 -3.47 -13.70
C GLY A 187 3.04 -2.98 -12.69
N VAL A 188 2.44 -1.81 -12.97
CA VAL A 188 1.39 -1.20 -12.14
C VAL A 188 0.24 -0.82 -13.06
N PRO A 189 -1.01 -1.17 -12.73
CA PRO A 189 -2.16 -0.76 -13.52
C PRO A 189 -2.41 0.73 -13.34
N VAL A 190 -2.77 1.42 -14.42
CA VAL A 190 -2.91 2.88 -14.44
C VAL A 190 -4.20 3.33 -15.09
N LYS A 191 -4.57 4.58 -14.81
CA LYS A 191 -5.60 5.35 -15.49
C LYS A 191 -5.00 6.66 -15.98
N ARG A 192 -5.71 7.31 -16.91
CA ARG A 192 -5.37 8.63 -17.43
C ARG A 192 -6.40 9.64 -16.96
N VAL A 193 -5.94 10.73 -16.37
CA VAL A 193 -6.82 11.83 -15.95
C VAL A 193 -6.33 13.14 -16.52
N THR A 194 -7.25 14.05 -16.82
CA THR A 194 -6.90 15.41 -17.27
C THR A 194 -6.82 16.34 -16.07
N ASN A 195 -5.67 16.95 -15.85
CA ASN A 195 -5.45 17.91 -14.77
C ASN A 195 -6.01 19.30 -15.09
N ALA A 196 -5.90 20.24 -14.15
CA ALA A 196 -6.36 21.63 -14.29
C ALA A 196 -5.70 22.41 -15.44
N ASP A 197 -4.47 22.02 -15.84
CA ASP A 197 -3.75 22.60 -16.97
C ASP A 197 -4.18 22.04 -18.32
N GLY A 198 -5.16 21.13 -18.35
CA GLY A 198 -5.60 20.42 -19.54
C GLY A 198 -4.63 19.34 -20.03
N LYS A 199 -3.66 18.96 -19.23
CA LYS A 199 -2.71 17.89 -19.54
C LYS A 199 -3.22 16.55 -19.04
N GLU A 200 -3.07 15.53 -19.88
CA GLU A 200 -3.25 14.16 -19.47
C GLU A 200 -2.07 13.68 -18.62
N VAL A 201 -2.37 13.12 -17.46
CA VAL A 201 -1.39 12.57 -16.53
C VAL A 201 -1.74 11.13 -16.20
N LEU A 202 -0.72 10.29 -16.05
CA LEU A 202 -0.87 8.91 -15.60
C LEU A 202 -0.98 8.85 -14.09
N VAL A 203 -1.96 8.10 -13.63
CA VAL A 203 -2.23 7.92 -12.21
C VAL A 203 -2.51 6.46 -11.88
N THR A 204 -2.29 6.12 -10.64
CA THR A 204 -2.67 4.82 -10.07
C THR A 204 -3.21 5.04 -8.65
N THR A 205 -3.65 3.99 -7.98
CA THR A 205 -4.04 4.09 -6.56
C THR A 205 -2.87 3.80 -5.63
N ALA A 206 -2.92 4.32 -4.42
CA ALA A 206 -1.92 3.96 -3.39
C ALA A 206 -1.94 2.45 -3.09
N PHE A 207 -3.09 1.79 -3.24
CA PHE A 207 -3.22 0.34 -3.12
C PHE A 207 -2.40 -0.40 -4.17
N ASP A 208 -2.51 -0.01 -5.44
CA ASP A 208 -1.73 -0.64 -6.52
C ASP A 208 -0.23 -0.43 -6.34
N VAL A 209 0.18 0.76 -5.89
CA VAL A 209 1.58 1.05 -5.54
C VAL A 209 2.04 0.15 -4.39
N LEU A 210 1.23 -0.01 -3.33
CA LEU A 210 1.56 -0.86 -2.18
C LEU A 210 1.72 -2.33 -2.58
N LEU A 211 0.77 -2.86 -3.38
CA LEU A 211 0.85 -4.24 -3.87
C LEU A 211 2.11 -4.47 -4.69
N ALA A 212 2.44 -3.55 -5.59
CA ALA A 212 3.64 -3.64 -6.41
C ALA A 212 4.91 -3.49 -5.57
N GLN A 213 4.98 -2.52 -4.63
CA GLN A 213 6.12 -2.35 -3.74
C GLN A 213 6.40 -3.61 -2.91
N LEU A 214 5.36 -4.26 -2.41
CA LEU A 214 5.50 -5.48 -1.62
C LEU A 214 5.61 -6.76 -2.46
N GLY A 215 5.62 -6.67 -3.80
CA GLY A 215 5.77 -7.82 -4.68
C GLY A 215 4.57 -8.77 -4.68
N VAL A 216 3.38 -8.28 -4.37
CA VAL A 216 2.14 -9.08 -4.42
C VAL A 216 1.79 -9.37 -5.88
N ASN A 217 1.91 -10.63 -6.28
CA ASN A 217 1.78 -11.04 -7.67
C ASN A 217 0.31 -11.14 -8.09
N ARG A 218 -0.06 -10.32 -9.09
CA ARG A 218 -1.39 -10.27 -9.70
C ARG A 218 -1.38 -10.66 -11.20
N GLY A 219 -0.27 -11.24 -11.67
CA GLY A 219 -0.07 -11.57 -13.08
C GLY A 219 0.43 -10.39 -13.92
N LEU A 220 0.87 -9.30 -13.28
CA LEU A 220 1.47 -8.13 -13.92
C LEU A 220 2.94 -8.42 -14.31
N SER A 221 3.46 -7.63 -15.25
CA SER A 221 4.84 -7.79 -15.74
C SER A 221 5.88 -7.29 -14.72
N GLY A 222 7.13 -7.73 -14.89
CA GLY A 222 8.26 -7.28 -14.07
C GLY A 222 8.71 -8.26 -13.00
N ALA A 223 9.45 -7.76 -12.00
CA ALA A 223 10.12 -8.57 -11.00
C ALA A 223 9.20 -8.92 -9.82
N TYR A 224 8.24 -9.79 -10.05
CA TYR A 224 7.39 -10.33 -8.99
C TYR A 224 7.89 -11.69 -8.50
N PRO A 225 7.71 -12.02 -7.21
CA PRO A 225 8.01 -13.34 -6.70
C PRO A 225 7.11 -14.41 -7.34
N THR A 226 7.63 -15.61 -7.50
CA THR A 226 6.86 -16.75 -8.02
C THR A 226 5.93 -17.34 -6.96
N ASP A 227 6.38 -17.36 -5.71
CA ASP A 227 5.68 -17.91 -4.56
C ASP A 227 6.30 -17.40 -3.23
N TYR A 228 5.84 -17.94 -2.10
CA TYR A 228 6.37 -17.59 -0.77
C TYR A 228 7.77 -18.12 -0.49
N ASP A 229 8.25 -19.08 -1.29
CA ASP A 229 9.59 -19.67 -1.18
C ASP A 229 10.66 -18.90 -1.98
N ASP A 230 10.26 -17.91 -2.75
CA ASP A 230 11.17 -17.06 -3.52
C ASP A 230 11.92 -16.08 -2.61
N ALA A 231 13.05 -16.52 -2.06
CA ALA A 231 13.91 -15.70 -1.20
C ALA A 231 14.69 -14.62 -1.96
N SER A 232 14.65 -14.61 -3.29
CA SER A 232 15.33 -13.59 -4.11
C SER A 232 14.58 -12.27 -4.19
N GLN A 233 13.29 -12.28 -3.85
CA GLN A 233 12.41 -11.11 -3.87
C GLN A 233 12.11 -10.65 -2.44
N PRO A 234 12.27 -9.35 -2.15
CA PRO A 234 11.98 -8.81 -0.83
C PRO A 234 10.51 -8.98 -0.45
N TYR A 235 10.26 -9.06 0.83
CA TYR A 235 8.96 -9.15 1.51
C TYR A 235 8.28 -10.52 1.47
N THR A 236 8.79 -11.49 0.71
CA THR A 236 8.27 -12.86 0.77
C THR A 236 8.56 -13.51 2.13
N PRO A 237 7.80 -14.55 2.53
CA PRO A 237 8.10 -15.34 3.73
C PRO A 237 9.53 -15.93 3.73
N ALA A 238 10.03 -16.39 2.58
CA ALA A 238 11.39 -16.93 2.48
C ALA A 238 12.47 -15.84 2.61
N TRP A 239 12.25 -14.65 2.06
CA TRP A 239 13.16 -13.53 2.23
C TRP A 239 13.23 -13.09 3.71
N GLN A 240 12.08 -12.91 4.38
CA GLN A 240 12.07 -12.50 5.77
C GLN A 240 12.75 -13.53 6.69
N GLU A 241 12.67 -14.82 6.37
CA GLU A 241 13.37 -15.87 7.13
C GLU A 241 14.88 -15.64 7.16
N GLN A 242 15.47 -15.21 6.04
CA GLN A 242 16.88 -14.85 5.98
C GLN A 242 17.22 -13.63 6.84
N GLU A 243 16.35 -12.62 6.84
CA GLU A 243 16.55 -11.37 7.57
C GLU A 243 16.29 -11.55 9.08
N THR A 244 15.18 -12.18 9.45
CA THR A 244 14.69 -12.24 10.83
C THR A 244 15.12 -13.49 11.59
N GLY A 245 15.44 -14.57 10.87
CA GLY A 245 15.64 -15.91 11.45
C GLY A 245 14.34 -16.61 11.85
N VAL A 246 13.18 -16.03 11.55
CA VAL A 246 11.88 -16.63 11.81
C VAL A 246 11.48 -17.49 10.61
N ASP A 247 11.11 -18.73 10.88
CA ASP A 247 10.66 -19.68 9.86
C ASP A 247 9.53 -19.11 8.99
N ARG A 248 9.61 -19.34 7.67
CA ARG A 248 8.64 -18.85 6.67
C ARG A 248 7.23 -19.37 6.88
N GLU A 249 7.08 -20.60 7.40
CA GLU A 249 5.78 -21.15 7.72
C GLU A 249 5.17 -20.47 8.94
N LEU A 250 6.02 -20.07 9.89
CA LEU A 250 5.57 -19.38 11.09
C LEU A 250 5.06 -17.98 10.80
N VAL A 251 5.76 -17.17 9.99
CA VAL A 251 5.27 -15.84 9.60
C VAL A 251 3.99 -15.95 8.80
N THR A 252 3.92 -16.89 7.85
CA THR A 252 2.71 -17.13 7.05
C THR A 252 1.52 -17.52 7.94
N ARG A 253 1.75 -18.39 8.92
CA ARG A 253 0.73 -18.78 9.89
C ARG A 253 0.25 -17.60 10.73
N VAL A 254 1.16 -16.79 11.25
CA VAL A 254 0.81 -15.60 12.06
C VAL A 254 -0.03 -14.62 11.23
N ALA A 255 0.37 -14.35 10.00
CA ALA A 255 -0.35 -13.48 9.09
C ALA A 255 -1.78 -13.96 8.82
N ARG A 256 -1.93 -15.27 8.51
CA ARG A 256 -3.25 -15.89 8.26
C ARG A 256 -4.14 -15.85 9.48
N GLU A 257 -3.64 -16.28 10.64
CA GLU A 257 -4.41 -16.31 11.88
C GLU A 257 -4.87 -14.91 12.30
N TRP A 258 -4.01 -13.90 12.09
CA TRP A 258 -4.36 -12.52 12.39
C TRP A 258 -5.45 -11.98 11.46
N ALA A 259 -5.31 -12.17 10.15
CA ALA A 259 -6.28 -11.71 9.18
C ALA A 259 -7.61 -12.47 9.26
N ASP A 260 -7.56 -13.80 9.41
CA ASP A 260 -8.78 -14.62 9.62
C ASP A 260 -9.55 -14.18 10.88
N ASN A 261 -8.85 -13.85 11.96
CA ASN A 261 -9.50 -13.35 13.17
C ASN A 261 -10.07 -11.95 12.96
N ALA A 262 -9.36 -11.05 12.25
CA ALA A 262 -9.87 -9.72 11.94
C ALA A 262 -11.14 -9.80 11.09
N GLU A 263 -11.18 -10.64 10.07
CA GLU A 263 -12.34 -10.85 9.23
C GLU A 263 -13.54 -11.42 10.02
N LYS A 264 -13.32 -12.46 10.84
CA LYS A 264 -14.37 -13.11 11.64
C LYS A 264 -14.94 -12.24 12.76
N THR A 265 -14.18 -11.30 13.25
CA THR A 265 -14.51 -10.48 14.43
C THR A 265 -14.67 -9.01 14.11
N GLU A 266 -14.72 -8.64 12.84
CA GLU A 266 -14.82 -7.26 12.38
C GLU A 266 -13.76 -6.35 13.01
N GLY A 267 -12.50 -6.77 12.92
CA GLY A 267 -11.36 -5.95 13.29
C GLY A 267 -10.77 -6.16 14.70
N LYS A 268 -11.13 -7.23 15.42
CA LYS A 268 -10.58 -7.52 16.75
C LYS A 268 -9.21 -8.23 16.70
N SER A 269 -8.35 -7.79 15.80
CA SER A 269 -6.94 -8.19 15.76
C SER A 269 -6.08 -6.93 15.88
N ILE A 270 -5.17 -6.91 16.84
CA ILE A 270 -4.37 -5.74 17.22
C ILE A 270 -2.88 -6.13 17.20
N PHE A 271 -2.03 -5.21 16.75
CA PHE A 271 -0.59 -5.23 16.95
C PHE A 271 -0.19 -4.34 18.10
#